data_4679cbd26740ca46bb3afe593f12090d
#
_entry.id   4679cbd26740ca46bb3afe593f12090d
#
_cell.length_a   1.000
_cell.length_b   1.000
_cell.length_c   1.000
_cell.angle_alpha   90.00
_cell.angle_beta   90.00
_cell.angle_gamma   90.00
#
_symmetry.space_group_name_H-M   'P 1'
#
loop_
_entity.id
_entity.type
_entity.pdbx_description
1 polymer ?
#
loop_
_entity_poly.entity_id
_entity_poly.type
_entity_poly.pdbx_seq_one_letter_code
_entity_poly.pdbx_strand_id
1 'polypeptide(L)'
;EAGGGDYSAPAQRVGDFLAGPPSPLGPAVGSMVAPGGVEPSYTPGVHWTDLALCLPPFVVAALREALPAFDKQIRGFAMADAVMTGVETRTSSPIRIKRGSDFQSINTRGLYPAGEGAGYAGGILSAGVDGIKVAEAVALAMIDSGSGR
;
A
#
# COMPACT_ATOMS: atom_id res chain seq x y z
N GLU A 1 -9.63 -12.57 4.66
CA GLU A 1 -9.45 -13.98 5.09
C GLU A 1 -7.97 -14.36 5.14
N ALA A 2 -7.17 -14.10 4.09
CA ALA A 2 -5.75 -14.48 4.04
C ALA A 2 -4.88 -13.87 5.14
N GLY A 3 -5.23 -12.71 5.68
CA GLY A 3 -4.58 -12.05 6.81
C GLY A 3 -5.11 -12.47 8.19
N GLY A 4 -5.92 -13.51 8.30
CA GLY A 4 -6.43 -13.99 9.58
C GLY A 4 -7.69 -13.29 10.11
N GLY A 5 -8.11 -12.17 9.51
CA GLY A 5 -9.33 -11.45 9.88
C GLY A 5 -9.23 -10.54 11.10
N ASP A 6 -8.01 -10.26 11.55
CA ASP A 6 -7.68 -9.46 12.74
C ASP A 6 -6.82 -8.23 12.43
N TYR A 7 -6.87 -7.74 11.20
CA TYR A 7 -6.03 -6.68 10.64
C TYR A 7 -4.54 -7.04 10.45
N SER A 8 -4.12 -8.27 10.70
CA SER A 8 -2.81 -8.77 10.30
C SER A 8 -2.70 -8.84 8.79
N ALA A 9 -1.49 -8.61 8.26
CA ALA A 9 -1.23 -8.76 6.83
C ALA A 9 -0.86 -10.20 6.49
N PRO A 10 -1.32 -10.76 5.35
CA PRO A 10 -0.77 -12.02 4.85
C PRO A 10 0.71 -11.81 4.51
N ALA A 11 1.56 -12.75 4.90
CA ALA A 11 3.00 -12.67 4.67
C ALA A 11 3.60 -14.02 4.28
N GLN A 12 4.70 -13.95 3.53
CA GLN A 12 5.50 -15.10 3.12
C GLN A 12 6.97 -14.71 3.02
N ARG A 13 7.87 -15.64 3.26
CA ARG A 13 9.29 -15.41 3.00
C ARG A 13 9.57 -15.46 1.50
N VAL A 14 10.53 -14.64 1.06
CA VAL A 14 10.92 -14.58 -0.36
C VAL A 14 11.39 -15.95 -0.85
N GLY A 15 12.17 -16.67 -0.05
CA GLY A 15 12.62 -18.02 -0.40
C GLY A 15 11.48 -19.00 -0.65
N ASP A 16 10.46 -19.00 0.22
CA ASP A 16 9.29 -19.87 0.09
C ASP A 16 8.42 -19.46 -1.11
N PHE A 17 8.26 -18.15 -1.33
CA PHE A 17 7.53 -17.64 -2.49
C PHE A 17 8.18 -18.03 -3.81
N LEU A 18 9.51 -17.96 -3.89
CA LEU A 18 10.28 -18.35 -5.09
C LEU A 18 10.28 -19.86 -5.32
N ALA A 19 10.32 -20.65 -4.24
CA ALA A 19 10.25 -22.11 -4.32
C ALA A 19 8.90 -22.64 -4.85
N GLY A 20 7.84 -21.83 -4.71
CA GLY A 20 6.49 -22.21 -5.11
C GLY A 20 5.73 -22.96 -4.02
N PRO A 21 4.53 -23.49 -4.34
CA PRO A 21 3.72 -24.19 -3.37
C PRO A 21 4.49 -25.41 -2.81
N PRO A 22 4.31 -25.68 -1.50
CA PRO A 22 4.98 -26.82 -0.89
C PRO A 22 4.60 -28.11 -1.65
N SER A 23 5.62 -28.93 -1.90
CA SER A 23 5.38 -30.29 -2.39
C SER A 23 4.44 -31.03 -1.44
N PRO A 24 3.56 -31.92 -1.92
CA PRO A 24 2.72 -32.75 -1.05
C PRO A 24 3.50 -33.56 0.01
N LEU A 25 4.82 -33.63 -0.14
CA LEU A 25 5.78 -34.32 0.74
C LEU A 25 6.69 -33.36 1.52
N GLY A 26 6.45 -32.02 1.44
CA GLY A 26 7.26 -31.01 2.12
C GLY A 26 6.57 -30.43 3.35
N PRO A 27 7.32 -29.75 4.24
CA PRO A 27 6.75 -29.13 5.42
C PRO A 27 5.71 -28.05 5.05
N ALA A 28 4.64 -27.99 5.83
CA ALA A 28 3.55 -27.05 5.65
C ALA A 28 4.07 -25.60 5.68
N VAL A 29 3.53 -24.74 4.81
CA VAL A 29 3.67 -23.29 4.88
C VAL A 29 3.29 -22.83 6.29
N GLY A 30 4.19 -22.15 6.97
CA GLY A 30 3.99 -21.65 8.34
C GLY A 30 4.87 -22.29 9.42
N SER A 31 5.64 -23.33 9.11
CA SER A 31 6.45 -24.06 10.09
C SER A 31 7.95 -23.77 10.06
N MET A 32 8.43 -22.85 9.24
CA MET A 32 9.87 -22.53 9.17
C MET A 32 10.17 -21.08 9.58
N VAL A 33 9.87 -20.73 10.80
CA VAL A 33 10.67 -19.69 11.47
C VAL A 33 11.97 -20.35 11.88
N ALA A 34 12.98 -20.31 11.01
CA ALA A 34 14.32 -20.62 11.43
C ALA A 34 14.70 -19.68 12.59
N PRO A 35 15.25 -20.18 13.71
CA PRO A 35 15.72 -19.30 14.78
C PRO A 35 16.71 -18.27 14.18
N GLY A 36 16.39 -16.98 14.32
CA GLY A 36 17.23 -15.87 13.81
C GLY A 36 16.84 -15.30 12.44
N GLY A 37 15.68 -15.66 11.88
CA GLY A 37 15.16 -15.04 10.64
C GLY A 37 14.66 -13.61 10.85
N VAL A 38 14.47 -12.88 9.73
CA VAL A 38 13.95 -11.51 9.74
C VAL A 38 12.57 -11.45 10.39
N GLU A 39 12.42 -10.57 11.38
CA GLU A 39 11.13 -10.29 12.03
C GLU A 39 10.30 -9.35 11.16
N PRO A 40 8.99 -9.65 10.95
CA PRO A 40 8.09 -8.75 10.24
C PRO A 40 7.92 -7.44 10.99
N SER A 41 8.00 -6.31 10.28
CA SER A 41 7.80 -4.97 10.87
C SER A 41 6.35 -4.46 10.74
N TYR A 42 5.46 -5.21 10.12
CA TYR A 42 4.07 -4.79 9.91
C TYR A 42 3.28 -4.78 11.23
N THR A 43 2.55 -3.71 11.48
CA THR A 43 1.67 -3.56 12.67
C THR A 43 0.20 -3.61 12.23
N PRO A 44 -0.65 -4.45 12.85
CA PRO A 44 -0.49 -5.13 14.15
C PRO A 44 0.29 -6.45 14.10
N GLY A 45 0.57 -7.02 12.95
CA GLY A 45 1.29 -8.27 12.81
C GLY A 45 1.06 -8.93 11.46
N VAL A 46 1.61 -10.12 11.27
CA VAL A 46 1.46 -10.87 10.02
C VAL A 46 0.86 -12.24 10.26
N HIS A 47 0.09 -12.69 9.28
CA HIS A 47 -0.38 -14.07 9.17
C HIS A 47 0.41 -14.77 8.07
N TRP A 48 1.18 -15.79 8.44
CA TRP A 48 2.01 -16.53 7.48
C TRP A 48 1.13 -17.38 6.58
N THR A 49 1.18 -17.12 5.27
CA THR A 49 0.36 -17.80 4.26
C THR A 49 1.06 -17.79 2.91
N ASP A 50 0.56 -18.58 1.96
CA ASP A 50 1.02 -18.51 0.57
C ASP A 50 0.42 -17.29 -0.12
N LEU A 51 1.25 -16.32 -0.48
CA LEU A 51 0.83 -15.11 -1.17
C LEU A 51 0.32 -15.39 -2.60
N ALA A 52 0.62 -16.55 -3.17
CA ALA A 52 0.03 -16.96 -4.44
C ALA A 52 -1.49 -17.16 -4.35
N LEU A 53 -2.05 -17.36 -3.16
CA LEU A 53 -3.49 -17.42 -2.92
C LEU A 53 -4.15 -16.02 -2.89
N CYS A 54 -3.36 -14.97 -2.71
CA CYS A 54 -3.81 -13.58 -2.61
C CYS A 54 -3.68 -12.81 -3.92
N LEU A 55 -2.91 -13.33 -4.88
CA LEU A 55 -2.52 -12.64 -6.10
C LEU A 55 -2.99 -13.37 -7.35
N PRO A 56 -3.31 -12.67 -8.44
CA PRO A 56 -3.56 -13.30 -9.72
C PRO A 56 -2.33 -14.12 -10.20
N PRO A 57 -2.54 -15.27 -10.87
CA PRO A 57 -1.43 -16.14 -11.30
C PRO A 57 -0.35 -15.45 -12.14
N PHE A 58 -0.74 -14.51 -13.02
CA PHE A 58 0.20 -13.76 -13.84
C PHE A 58 1.10 -12.83 -13.00
N VAL A 59 0.57 -12.27 -11.90
CA VAL A 59 1.36 -11.44 -10.97
C VAL A 59 2.36 -12.29 -10.21
N VAL A 60 1.95 -13.47 -9.75
CA VAL A 60 2.83 -14.44 -9.09
C VAL A 60 3.99 -14.84 -10.01
N ALA A 61 3.69 -15.17 -11.28
CA ALA A 61 4.71 -15.50 -12.27
C ALA A 61 5.69 -14.33 -12.50
N ALA A 62 5.18 -13.12 -12.70
CA ALA A 62 5.99 -11.94 -12.90
C ALA A 62 6.89 -11.62 -11.69
N LEU A 63 6.37 -11.73 -10.46
CA LEU A 63 7.15 -11.51 -9.24
C LEU A 63 8.24 -12.56 -9.05
N ARG A 64 7.97 -13.84 -9.36
CA ARG A 64 8.97 -14.91 -9.30
C ARG A 64 10.11 -14.71 -10.30
N GLU A 65 9.86 -14.09 -11.43
CA GLU A 65 10.87 -13.71 -12.40
C GLU A 65 11.61 -12.44 -11.99
N ALA A 66 10.88 -11.43 -11.50
CA ALA A 66 11.43 -10.11 -11.17
C ALA A 66 12.36 -10.12 -9.94
N LEU A 67 12.00 -10.83 -8.87
CA LEU A 67 12.78 -10.84 -7.63
C LEU A 67 14.23 -11.31 -7.86
N PRO A 68 14.52 -12.44 -8.53
CA PRO A 68 15.89 -12.82 -8.84
C PRO A 68 16.58 -11.89 -9.83
N ALA A 69 15.83 -11.22 -10.72
CA ALA A 69 16.39 -10.23 -11.64
C ALA A 69 16.84 -8.96 -10.89
N PHE A 70 16.07 -8.52 -9.91
CA PHE A 70 16.45 -7.41 -9.02
C PHE A 70 17.64 -7.75 -8.14
N ASP A 71 17.74 -8.98 -7.65
CA ASP A 71 18.89 -9.42 -6.83
C ASP A 71 20.22 -9.34 -7.59
N LYS A 72 20.21 -9.51 -8.90
CA LYS A 72 21.40 -9.31 -9.75
C LYS A 72 21.87 -7.87 -9.79
N GLN A 73 20.96 -6.92 -9.62
CA GLN A 73 21.25 -5.49 -9.64
C GLN A 73 21.51 -4.94 -8.22
N ILE A 74 20.74 -5.44 -7.25
CA ILE A 74 20.79 -5.04 -5.85
C ILE A 74 21.00 -6.31 -5.02
N ARG A 75 22.25 -6.64 -4.75
CA ARG A 75 22.61 -7.87 -4.04
C ARG A 75 21.90 -7.96 -2.69
N GLY A 76 21.21 -9.05 -2.44
CA GLY A 76 20.42 -9.30 -1.23
C GLY A 76 18.96 -8.89 -1.35
N PHE A 77 18.51 -8.37 -2.51
CA PHE A 77 17.10 -8.02 -2.71
C PHE A 77 16.16 -9.24 -2.58
N ALA A 78 16.60 -10.41 -3.01
CA ALA A 78 15.85 -11.66 -2.90
C ALA A 78 16.40 -12.58 -1.79
N MET A 79 16.83 -12.02 -0.64
CA MET A 79 17.24 -12.84 0.50
C MET A 79 16.12 -13.82 0.88
N ALA A 80 16.49 -15.07 1.12
CA ALA A 80 15.50 -16.13 1.35
C ALA A 80 14.63 -15.89 2.60
N ASP A 81 15.18 -15.24 3.62
CA ASP A 81 14.52 -14.90 4.88
C ASP A 81 13.83 -13.52 4.90
N ALA A 82 13.98 -12.71 3.83
CA ALA A 82 13.24 -11.47 3.69
C ALA A 82 11.74 -11.72 3.68
N VAL A 83 10.97 -10.81 4.29
CA VAL A 83 9.52 -10.94 4.44
C VAL A 83 8.80 -10.10 3.39
N MET A 84 7.93 -10.75 2.65
CA MET A 84 6.95 -10.10 1.79
C MET A 84 5.63 -10.00 2.54
N THR A 85 5.06 -8.81 2.63
CA THR A 85 3.70 -8.60 3.15
C THR A 85 2.78 -8.21 2.00
N GLY A 86 1.60 -8.77 1.94
CA GLY A 86 0.60 -8.51 0.91
C GLY A 86 -0.72 -8.08 1.54
N VAL A 87 -1.61 -7.41 0.84
CA VAL A 87 -1.51 -7.02 -0.57
C VAL A 87 -1.84 -5.56 -0.63
N GLU A 88 -0.98 -4.72 -1.17
CA GLU A 88 -1.35 -3.36 -1.51
C GLU A 88 -2.10 -3.39 -2.84
N THR A 89 -3.42 -3.25 -2.78
CA THR A 89 -4.31 -3.34 -3.95
C THR A 89 -4.87 -1.98 -4.37
N ARG A 90 -4.51 -0.90 -3.66
CA ARG A 90 -5.02 0.44 -3.91
C ARG A 90 -3.92 1.48 -3.80
N THR A 91 -3.68 2.22 -4.88
CA THR A 91 -2.71 3.32 -4.95
C THR A 91 -3.33 4.70 -4.80
N SER A 92 -4.67 4.82 -4.94
CA SER A 92 -5.38 6.10 -4.87
C SER A 92 -6.82 5.89 -4.38
N SER A 93 -7.46 6.98 -3.96
CA SER A 93 -8.86 6.93 -3.53
C SER A 93 -9.77 6.47 -4.69
N PRO A 94 -10.65 5.49 -4.49
CA PRO A 94 -11.63 5.08 -5.49
C PRO A 94 -12.77 6.10 -5.65
N ILE A 95 -12.84 7.08 -4.75
CA ILE A 95 -13.87 8.11 -4.71
C ILE A 95 -13.22 9.47 -4.96
N ARG A 96 -13.88 10.31 -5.77
CA ARG A 96 -13.50 11.71 -5.94
C ARG A 96 -14.59 12.61 -5.35
N ILE A 97 -14.21 13.42 -4.36
CA ILE A 97 -15.09 14.46 -3.80
C ILE A 97 -14.94 15.69 -4.69
N LYS A 98 -15.91 15.93 -5.57
CA LYS A 98 -15.82 17.00 -6.57
C LYS A 98 -15.73 18.39 -5.93
N ARG A 99 -14.83 19.23 -6.46
CA ARG A 99 -14.62 20.63 -6.06
C ARG A 99 -14.57 21.55 -7.27
N GLY A 100 -14.88 22.81 -7.08
CA GLY A 100 -14.79 23.87 -8.08
C GLY A 100 -13.34 24.36 -8.30
N SER A 101 -13.21 25.41 -9.12
CA SER A 101 -11.92 26.10 -9.37
C SER A 101 -11.41 26.85 -8.14
N ASP A 102 -12.30 27.16 -7.22
CA ASP A 102 -12.03 27.75 -5.89
C ASP A 102 -11.61 26.69 -4.85
N PHE A 103 -11.42 25.44 -5.25
CA PHE A 103 -11.11 24.29 -4.41
C PHE A 103 -12.20 23.90 -3.40
N GLN A 104 -13.34 24.62 -3.37
CA GLN A 104 -14.45 24.26 -2.48
C GLN A 104 -15.31 23.15 -3.12
N SER A 105 -15.85 22.27 -2.28
CA SER A 105 -16.79 21.22 -2.71
C SER A 105 -18.00 21.83 -3.41
N ILE A 106 -18.41 21.22 -4.54
CA ILE A 106 -19.54 21.73 -5.35
C ILE A 106 -20.90 21.59 -4.67
N ASN A 107 -21.02 20.75 -3.67
CA ASN A 107 -22.27 20.46 -2.97
C ASN A 107 -22.24 20.74 -1.46
N THR A 108 -21.10 21.14 -0.92
CA THR A 108 -20.96 21.40 0.52
C THR A 108 -20.11 22.63 0.75
N ARG A 109 -20.76 23.71 1.17
CA ARG A 109 -20.07 24.96 1.49
C ARG A 109 -19.14 24.81 2.69
N GLY A 110 -17.94 25.39 2.60
CA GLY A 110 -16.92 25.32 3.64
C GLY A 110 -16.13 24.01 3.69
N LEU A 111 -16.42 23.06 2.80
CA LEU A 111 -15.64 21.82 2.64
C LEU A 111 -14.65 21.99 1.48
N TYR A 112 -13.37 21.76 1.75
CA TYR A 112 -12.28 21.88 0.79
C TYR A 112 -11.57 20.52 0.60
N PRO A 113 -12.04 19.68 -0.31
CA PRO A 113 -11.45 18.35 -0.56
C PRO A 113 -10.01 18.47 -1.07
N ALA A 114 -9.06 17.77 -0.47
CA ALA A 114 -7.64 17.85 -0.80
C ALA A 114 -6.97 16.48 -0.85
N GLY A 115 -5.92 16.41 -1.64
CA GLY A 115 -4.97 15.31 -1.67
C GLY A 115 -5.53 13.96 -2.11
N GLU A 116 -4.89 12.91 -1.63
CA GLU A 116 -5.17 11.53 -2.04
C GLU A 116 -6.56 11.06 -1.59
N GLY A 117 -6.93 11.30 -0.33
CA GLY A 117 -8.23 10.89 0.21
C GLY A 117 -9.43 11.47 -0.53
N ALA A 118 -9.27 12.66 -1.11
CA ALA A 118 -10.31 13.32 -1.93
C ALA A 118 -10.24 12.96 -3.43
N GLY A 119 -9.27 12.14 -3.85
CA GLY A 119 -9.12 11.66 -5.22
C GLY A 119 -8.43 12.65 -6.18
N TYR A 120 -7.61 13.58 -5.66
CA TYR A 120 -6.91 14.60 -6.48
C TYR A 120 -5.41 14.34 -6.66
N ALA A 121 -4.83 13.42 -5.90
CA ALA A 121 -3.42 13.10 -5.98
C ALA A 121 -3.20 11.63 -5.60
N GLY A 122 -2.23 10.96 -6.22
CA GLY A 122 -1.89 9.56 -5.96
C GLY A 122 -0.47 9.35 -5.42
N GLY A 123 0.24 10.41 -5.05
CA GLY A 123 1.59 10.33 -4.52
C GLY A 123 1.86 11.39 -3.45
N ILE A 124 2.85 11.14 -2.59
CA ILE A 124 3.18 11.98 -1.43
C ILE A 124 3.40 13.43 -1.83
N LEU A 125 4.26 13.69 -2.82
CA LEU A 125 4.55 15.06 -3.24
C LEU A 125 3.35 15.74 -3.90
N SER A 126 2.63 15.04 -4.78
CA SER A 126 1.44 15.59 -5.44
C SER A 126 0.32 15.89 -4.46
N ALA A 127 0.13 15.05 -3.44
CA ALA A 127 -0.84 15.29 -2.37
C ALA A 127 -0.43 16.50 -1.51
N GLY A 128 0.86 16.65 -1.20
CA GLY A 128 1.39 17.82 -0.50
C GLY A 128 1.18 19.12 -1.26
N VAL A 129 1.50 19.13 -2.56
CA VAL A 129 1.28 20.32 -3.43
C VAL A 129 -0.20 20.67 -3.53
N ASP A 130 -1.07 19.68 -3.68
CA ASP A 130 -2.51 19.92 -3.72
C ASP A 130 -3.02 20.49 -2.38
N GLY A 131 -2.55 19.95 -1.27
CA GLY A 131 -2.87 20.45 0.08
C GLY A 131 -2.47 21.91 0.29
N ILE A 132 -1.29 22.32 -0.20
CA ILE A 132 -0.83 23.72 -0.14
C ILE A 132 -1.77 24.63 -0.93
N LYS A 133 -2.13 24.26 -2.16
CA LYS A 133 -3.07 25.05 -2.99
C LYS A 133 -4.46 25.18 -2.35
N VAL A 134 -4.93 24.10 -1.76
CA VAL A 134 -6.22 24.11 -1.04
C VAL A 134 -6.15 25.01 0.20
N ALA A 135 -5.07 24.95 0.98
CA ALA A 135 -4.87 25.80 2.14
C ALA A 135 -4.83 27.30 1.76
N GLU A 136 -4.16 27.63 0.66
CA GLU A 136 -4.15 29.00 0.10
C GLU A 136 -5.56 29.46 -0.26
N ALA A 137 -6.35 28.62 -0.95
CA ALA A 137 -7.73 28.94 -1.31
C ALA A 137 -8.62 29.16 -0.07
N VAL A 138 -8.44 28.36 0.97
CA VAL A 138 -9.14 28.52 2.25
C VAL A 138 -8.77 29.86 2.88
N ALA A 139 -7.49 30.22 2.94
CA ALA A 139 -7.03 31.47 3.51
C ALA A 139 -7.62 32.68 2.78
N LEU A 140 -7.63 32.68 1.46
CA LEU A 140 -8.24 33.74 0.64
C LEU A 140 -9.73 33.85 0.90
N ALA A 141 -10.47 32.74 0.93
CA ALA A 141 -11.90 32.75 1.22
C ALA A 141 -12.24 33.28 2.61
N MET A 142 -11.37 33.04 3.61
CA MET A 142 -11.53 33.59 4.97
C MET A 142 -11.32 35.12 5.01
N ILE A 143 -10.32 35.63 4.28
CA ILE A 143 -10.04 37.06 4.19
C ILE A 143 -11.21 37.79 3.51
N ASP A 144 -11.69 37.31 2.39
CA ASP A 144 -12.81 37.86 1.65
C ASP A 144 -14.11 37.91 2.51
N SER A 145 -14.33 36.84 3.28
CA SER A 145 -15.48 36.77 4.19
C SER A 145 -15.39 37.77 5.38
N GLY A 146 -14.17 38.13 5.80
CA GLY A 146 -13.90 39.06 6.89
C GLY A 146 -13.97 40.54 6.46
N SER A 147 -13.76 40.85 5.18
CA SER A 147 -13.75 42.23 4.65
C SER A 147 -15.13 42.80 4.37
N GLY A 148 -16.18 42.02 4.57
CA GLY A 148 -17.58 42.43 4.35
C GLY A 148 -18.38 42.78 5.60
N ARG A 149 -17.71 43.09 6.73
CA ARG A 149 -18.34 43.56 7.97
C ARG A 149 -17.96 44.98 8.28
#